data_20ccc105d8e1ebb45dde460775cdfd0c
#
_entry.id   20ccc105d8e1ebb45dde460775cdfd0c
#
_cell.length_a   1.000
_cell.length_b   1.000
_cell.length_c   1.000
_cell.angle_alpha   90.00
_cell.angle_beta   90.00
_cell.angle_gamma   90.00
#
_symmetry.space_group_name_H-M   'P 1'
#
loop_
_entity.id
_entity.type
_entity.pdbx_description
1 polymer ?
#
loop_
_entity_poly.entity_id
_entity_poly.type
_entity_poly.pdbx_seq_one_letter_code
_entity_poly.pdbx_strand_id
1 'polypeptide(L)' 'MLHEYREEITELKMTDAHFTKIFDKHNELDEKIAEAEKGAIYIDEFEIDRMKKEKLKLKDEAYAII' A
#
# COMPACT_ATOMS: atom_id res chain seq x y z
N MET A 1 -1.29 -7.25 -4.57
CA MET A 1 -1.44 -6.03 -5.35
C MET A 1 -0.36 -5.97 -6.43
N LEU A 2 -0.70 -5.57 -7.64
CA LEU A 2 0.23 -5.37 -8.75
C LEU A 2 1.04 -6.60 -9.15
N HIS A 3 0.47 -7.78 -9.05
CA HIS A 3 1.17 -9.03 -9.34
C HIS A 3 1.61 -9.14 -10.81
N GLU A 4 0.85 -8.55 -11.72
CA GLU A 4 1.17 -8.56 -13.15
C GLU A 4 2.38 -7.69 -13.50
N TYR A 5 2.82 -6.82 -12.59
CA TYR A 5 3.98 -5.94 -12.79
C TYR A 5 5.15 -6.32 -11.90
N ARG A 6 5.26 -7.60 -11.58
CA ARG A 6 6.24 -8.10 -10.61
C ARG A 6 7.68 -7.74 -10.96
N GLU A 7 8.06 -7.89 -12.22
CA GLU A 7 9.43 -7.58 -12.66
C GLU A 7 9.69 -6.08 -12.61
N GLU A 8 8.73 -5.28 -13.07
CA GLU A 8 8.81 -3.83 -13.04
C GLU A 8 8.90 -3.30 -11.62
N ILE A 9 8.13 -3.87 -10.70
CA ILE A 9 8.16 -3.49 -9.29
C ILE A 9 9.52 -3.80 -8.68
N THR A 10 10.08 -4.97 -8.94
CA THR A 10 11.39 -5.35 -8.44
C THR A 10 12.47 -4.38 -8.93
N GLU A 11 12.44 -4.05 -10.22
CA GLU A 11 13.38 -3.11 -10.82
C GLU A 11 13.24 -1.72 -10.23
N LEU A 12 12.02 -1.21 -10.08
CA LEU A 12 11.76 0.10 -9.50
C LEU A 12 12.18 0.19 -8.04
N LYS A 13 12.00 -0.87 -7.27
CA LYS A 13 12.46 -0.92 -5.88
C LYS A 13 13.97 -0.80 -5.76
N MET A 14 14.70 -1.26 -6.76
CA MET A 14 16.15 -1.17 -6.77
C MET A 14 16.67 0.19 -7.25
N THR A 15 15.90 0.88 -8.09
CA THR A 15 16.36 2.11 -8.75
C THR A 15 15.61 3.37 -8.35
N ASP A 16 14.41 3.24 -7.77
CA ASP A 16 13.56 4.38 -7.43
C ASP A 16 13.17 4.34 -5.95
N ALA A 17 13.82 5.15 -5.14
CA ALA A 17 13.54 5.24 -3.70
C ALA A 17 12.14 5.76 -3.40
N HIS A 18 11.61 6.64 -4.24
CA HIS A 18 10.25 7.16 -4.07
C HIS A 18 9.21 6.06 -4.27
N PHE A 19 9.38 5.26 -5.31
CA PHE A 19 8.49 4.12 -5.56
C PHE A 19 8.53 3.13 -4.39
N THR A 20 9.72 2.81 -3.89
CA THR A 20 9.88 1.90 -2.75
C THR A 20 9.12 2.42 -1.53
N LYS A 21 9.19 3.71 -1.28
CA LYS A 21 8.50 4.35 -0.16
C LYS A 21 6.99 4.24 -0.28
N ILE A 22 6.45 4.50 -1.47
CA ILE A 22 5.02 4.39 -1.76
C ILE A 22 4.55 2.95 -1.58
N PHE A 23 5.30 2.01 -2.14
CA PHE A 23 4.97 0.60 -2.11
C PHE A 23 4.98 0.05 -0.67
N ASP A 24 6.00 0.39 0.11
CA ASP A 24 6.12 -0.05 1.49
C ASP A 24 4.99 0.52 2.35
N LYS A 25 4.65 1.79 2.15
CA LYS A 25 3.56 2.41 2.88
C LYS A 25 2.21 1.78 2.53
N HIS A 26 1.99 1.47 1.26
CA HIS A 26 0.79 0.76 0.83
C HIS A 26 0.67 -0.59 1.54
N ASN A 27 1.74 -1.36 1.58
CA ASN A 27 1.75 -2.66 2.23
C ASN A 27 1.52 -2.55 3.73
N GLU A 28 2.09 -1.55 4.38
CA GLU A 28 1.88 -1.28 5.80
C GLU A 28 0.41 -0.99 6.09
N LEU A 29 -0.21 -0.14 5.31
CA LEU A 29 -1.63 0.19 5.47
C LEU A 29 -2.51 -1.03 5.21
N ASP A 30 -2.21 -1.79 4.18
CA ASP A 30 -2.96 -3.00 3.85
C ASP A 30 -2.92 -4.00 4.99
N GLU A 31 -1.75 -4.20 5.58
CA GLU A 31 -1.55 -5.11 6.71
C GLU A 31 -2.32 -4.65 7.95
N LYS A 32 -2.26 -3.37 8.28
CA LYS A 32 -2.99 -2.81 9.41
C LYS A 32 -4.50 -2.93 9.25
N ILE A 33 -5.02 -2.65 8.06
CA ILE A 33 -6.43 -2.79 7.77
C ILE A 33 -6.85 -4.25 7.92
N ALA A 34 -6.07 -5.18 7.38
CA ALA A 34 -6.36 -6.60 7.48
C ALA A 34 -6.39 -7.07 8.93
N GLU A 35 -5.45 -6.63 9.75
CA GLU A 35 -5.39 -6.96 11.17
C GLU A 35 -6.61 -6.41 11.93
N ALA A 36 -7.03 -5.20 11.62
CA ALA A 36 -8.22 -4.61 12.23
C ALA A 36 -9.48 -5.36 11.83
N GLU A 37 -9.59 -5.78 10.58
CA GLU A 37 -10.74 -6.54 10.09
C GLU A 37 -10.81 -7.94 10.70
N LYS A 38 -9.67 -8.53 11.02
CA LYS A 38 -9.59 -9.82 11.71
C LYS A 38 -9.86 -9.72 13.21
N GLY A 39 -9.90 -8.50 13.73
CA GLY A 39 -10.07 -8.28 15.17
C GLY A 39 -8.78 -8.43 15.98
N ALA A 40 -7.62 -8.55 15.33
CA ALA A 40 -6.33 -8.64 16.02
C ALA A 40 -5.93 -7.33 16.69
N ILE A 41 -6.31 -6.21 16.10
CA ILE A 41 -6.13 -4.88 16.69
C ILE A 41 -7.41 -4.08 16.55
N TYR A 42 -7.61 -3.10 17.42
CA TYR A 42 -8.75 -2.19 17.32
C TYR A 42 -8.33 -0.90 16.60
N ILE A 43 -9.07 -0.57 15.54
CA ILE A 43 -8.91 0.71 14.86
C ILE A 43 -10.32 1.27 14.63
N ASP A 44 -10.50 2.56 14.94
CA ASP A 44 -11.76 3.27 14.75
C ASP A 44 -12.17 3.25 13.27
N GLU A 45 -13.48 3.20 13.01
CA GLU A 45 -14.02 3.20 11.65
C GLU A 45 -13.55 4.40 10.83
N PHE A 46 -13.42 5.58 11.44
CA PHE A 46 -12.90 6.77 10.77
C PHE A 46 -11.46 6.57 10.33
N GLU A 47 -10.66 5.98 11.19
CA GLU A 47 -9.26 5.67 10.88
C GLU A 47 -9.15 4.64 9.76
N ILE A 48 -9.94 3.58 9.83
CA ILE A 48 -9.97 2.55 8.79
C ILE A 48 -10.36 3.15 7.44
N ASP A 49 -11.39 3.97 7.41
CA ASP A 49 -11.84 4.62 6.18
C ASP A 49 -10.75 5.52 5.60
N ARG A 50 -10.09 6.29 6.45
CA ARG A 50 -8.98 7.15 6.05
C ARG A 50 -7.81 6.35 5.51
N MET A 51 -7.48 5.24 6.16
CA MET A 51 -6.42 4.34 5.73
C MET A 51 -6.72 3.70 4.39
N LYS A 52 -7.97 3.31 4.15
CA LYS A 52 -8.40 2.76 2.87
C LYS A 52 -8.29 3.78 1.74
N LYS A 53 -8.66 5.02 2.00
CA LYS A 53 -8.52 6.11 1.04
C LYS A 53 -7.06 6.41 0.72
N GLU A 54 -6.22 6.43 1.73
CA GLU A 54 -4.78 6.64 1.56
C GLU A 54 -4.14 5.48 0.79
N LYS A 55 -4.54 4.26 1.10
CA LYS A 55 -4.08 3.08 0.39
C LYS A 55 -4.42 3.15 -1.09
N LEU A 56 -5.64 3.57 -1.44
CA LEU A 56 -6.05 3.74 -2.82
C LEU A 56 -5.23 4.81 -3.53
N LYS A 57 -4.97 5.91 -2.87
CA LYS A 57 -4.14 6.99 -3.40
C LYS A 57 -2.72 6.52 -3.69
N LEU A 58 -2.13 5.77 -2.76
CA LEU A 58 -0.79 5.22 -2.94
C LEU A 58 -0.74 4.22 -4.09
N LYS A 59 -1.76 3.41 -4.24
CA LYS A 59 -1.89 2.48 -5.35
C LYS A 59 -1.92 3.23 -6.69
N ASP A 60 -2.69 4.31 -6.76
CA ASP A 60 -2.77 5.13 -7.97
C ASP A 60 -1.41 5.77 -8.29
N GLU A 61 -0.69 6.24 -7.28
CA GLU A 61 0.65 6.79 -7.46
C GLU A 61 1.62 5.73 -7.98
N ALA A 62 1.56 4.53 -7.46
CA ALA A 62 2.39 3.42 -7.92
C ALA A 62 2.11 3.08 -9.38
N TYR A 63 0.86 3.03 -9.78
CA TYR A 63 0.50 2.80 -11.18
C TYR A 63 0.97 3.91 -12.10
N ALA A 64 0.98 5.14 -11.63
CA ALA A 64 1.47 6.26 -12.42
C ALA A 64 2.98 6.18 -12.71
N ILE A 65 3.74 5.54 -11.81
CA ILE A 65 5.18 5.35 -11.99
C ILE A 65 5.48 4.18 -12.93
N ILE A 66 4.72 3.12 -12.82
CA ILE A 66 4.86 1.94 -13.68
C ILE A 66 4.46 2.28 -15.11
#